data_88412a2bbaaa403b0b0cb352e8158340
#
_entry.id   88412a2bbaaa403b0b0cb352e8158340
#
_cell.length_a   1.000
_cell.length_b   1.000
_cell.length_c   1.000
_cell.angle_alpha   90.00
_cell.angle_beta   90.00
_cell.angle_gamma   90.00
#
_symmetry.space_group_name_H-M   'P 1'
#
loop_
_entity.id
_entity.type
_entity.pdbx_description
1 polymer ?
#
loop_
_entity_poly.entity_id
_entity_poly.type
_entity_poly.pdbx_seq_one_letter_code
_entity_poly.pdbx_strand_id
1 'polypeptide(L)'
;MFELQFIAFVAIGASVGGFVNGIAGFGTGLFALGWWLLVLPPKASVLLVVALSLVSGLQGVVAIKQNLNWPRLIRFLAPAFAGLPLGFLFLESINAQFLKVLVGTLLLFFGVFFAFRPNFPRMARDNNFGDMLTGFAGGVLGSVAGLSGALPTIWSSLHGWNKYEQRALLQPFNVIILGTVFMCLLYKNPIHDQFLFAFFISIPFSVLGSQLGIFTFKKLTDNQFRRLLVWLIFVSGIVLLIRETSDLIILLI
;
A
#
# COMPACT_ATOMS: atom_id res chain seq x y z
N MET A 1 -29.61 6.89 10.81
CA MET A 1 -29.00 7.48 9.59
C MET A 1 -27.48 7.48 9.64
N PHE A 2 -26.86 7.96 10.74
CA PHE A 2 -25.41 7.96 10.93
C PHE A 2 -24.77 6.57 10.91
N GLU A 3 -25.39 5.55 11.50
CA GLU A 3 -24.84 4.19 11.46
C GLU A 3 -24.80 3.58 10.06
N LEU A 4 -25.83 3.81 9.23
CA LEU A 4 -25.85 3.32 7.86
C LEU A 4 -24.76 3.98 6.99
N GLN A 5 -24.55 5.28 7.17
CA GLN A 5 -23.49 6.01 6.48
C GLN A 5 -22.10 5.52 6.90
N PHE A 6 -21.88 5.28 8.20
CA PHE A 6 -20.65 4.69 8.71
C PHE A 6 -20.37 3.33 8.09
N ILE A 7 -21.35 2.42 8.12
CA ILE A 7 -21.23 1.08 7.53
C ILE A 7 -20.94 1.17 6.03
N ALA A 8 -21.63 2.05 5.30
CA ALA A 8 -21.41 2.23 3.86
C ALA A 8 -19.97 2.67 3.54
N PHE A 9 -19.43 3.69 4.20
CA PHE A 9 -18.06 4.16 3.97
C PHE A 9 -17.01 3.13 4.37
N VAL A 10 -17.25 2.40 5.47
CA VAL A 10 -16.37 1.32 5.92
C VAL A 10 -16.36 0.18 4.88
N ALA A 11 -17.53 -0.24 4.40
CA ALA A 11 -17.68 -1.31 3.42
C ALA A 11 -17.08 -0.95 2.05
N ILE A 12 -17.34 0.27 1.55
CA ILE A 12 -16.79 0.76 0.27
C ILE A 12 -15.27 0.78 0.34
N GLY A 13 -14.71 1.39 1.38
CA GLY A 13 -13.25 1.45 1.58
C GLY A 13 -12.62 0.06 1.64
N ALA A 14 -13.25 -0.89 2.35
CA ALA A 14 -12.79 -2.26 2.46
C ALA A 14 -12.85 -3.01 1.12
N SER A 15 -13.94 -2.84 0.37
CA SER A 15 -14.11 -3.47 -0.96
C SER A 15 -13.07 -2.97 -1.95
N VAL A 16 -12.93 -1.65 -2.08
CA VAL A 16 -12.00 -1.02 -3.02
C VAL A 16 -10.55 -1.31 -2.62
N GLY A 17 -10.21 -1.11 -1.33
CA GLY A 17 -8.88 -1.40 -0.82
C GLY A 17 -8.48 -2.87 -0.96
N GLY A 18 -9.43 -3.79 -0.66
CA GLY A 18 -9.25 -5.22 -0.85
C GLY A 18 -9.04 -5.58 -2.32
N PHE A 19 -9.86 -5.03 -3.23
CA PHE A 19 -9.75 -5.27 -4.67
C PHE A 19 -8.38 -4.84 -5.22
N VAL A 20 -7.94 -3.64 -4.89
CA VAL A 20 -6.63 -3.12 -5.32
C VAL A 20 -5.49 -3.98 -4.76
N ASN A 21 -5.54 -4.32 -3.46
CA ASN A 21 -4.56 -5.21 -2.87
C ASN A 21 -4.59 -6.60 -3.52
N GLY A 22 -5.78 -7.12 -3.80
CA GLY A 22 -5.98 -8.39 -4.50
C GLY A 22 -5.37 -8.42 -5.90
N ILE A 23 -5.37 -7.32 -6.64
CA ILE A 23 -4.71 -7.23 -7.95
C ILE A 23 -3.20 -7.00 -7.79
N ALA A 24 -2.82 -5.95 -7.07
CA ALA A 24 -1.47 -5.39 -7.08
C ALA A 24 -0.54 -5.99 -6.02
N GLY A 25 -1.09 -6.54 -4.93
CA GLY A 25 -0.32 -7.00 -3.78
C GLY A 25 0.00 -5.90 -2.76
N PHE A 26 -0.52 -4.69 -2.97
CA PHE A 26 -0.40 -3.51 -2.09
C PHE A 26 -1.57 -2.54 -2.36
N GLY A 27 -1.60 -1.40 -1.68
CA GLY A 27 -2.46 -0.27 -2.04
C GLY A 27 -3.77 -0.15 -1.26
N THR A 28 -4.05 -1.02 -0.28
CA THR A 28 -5.23 -0.87 0.59
C THR A 28 -5.30 0.55 1.16
N GLY A 29 -4.19 1.06 1.71
CA GLY A 29 -4.14 2.39 2.30
C GLY A 29 -4.39 3.52 1.32
N LEU A 30 -3.90 3.39 0.11
CA LEU A 30 -4.03 4.42 -0.92
C LEU A 30 -5.49 4.65 -1.34
N PHE A 31 -6.29 3.61 -1.35
CA PHE A 31 -7.66 3.65 -1.87
C PHE A 31 -8.74 3.57 -0.79
N ALA A 32 -8.47 2.96 0.36
CA ALA A 32 -9.44 2.82 1.44
C ALA A 32 -9.39 3.97 2.45
N LEU A 33 -8.19 4.52 2.72
CA LEU A 33 -7.99 5.48 3.79
C LEU A 33 -8.85 6.75 3.62
N GLY A 34 -9.04 7.22 2.38
CA GLY A 34 -9.89 8.39 2.11
C GLY A 34 -11.33 8.21 2.58
N TRP A 35 -11.91 7.04 2.38
CA TRP A 35 -13.26 6.71 2.82
C TRP A 35 -13.37 6.62 4.35
N TRP A 36 -12.39 6.01 4.99
CA TRP A 36 -12.42 5.78 6.43
C TRP A 36 -12.18 7.03 7.26
N LEU A 37 -11.40 7.97 6.75
CA LEU A 37 -11.19 9.24 7.44
C LEU A 37 -12.42 10.16 7.47
N LEU A 38 -13.44 9.85 6.67
CA LEU A 38 -14.74 10.54 6.76
C LEU A 38 -15.54 10.11 8.00
N VAL A 39 -15.25 8.93 8.56
CA VAL A 39 -16.07 8.31 9.61
C VAL A 39 -15.27 7.79 10.81
N LEU A 40 -13.94 7.72 10.71
CA LEU A 40 -13.05 7.22 11.77
C LEU A 40 -11.94 8.24 12.07
N PRO A 41 -11.47 8.31 13.31
CA PRO A 41 -10.28 9.07 13.66
C PRO A 41 -9.06 8.58 12.87
N PRO A 42 -8.08 9.46 12.58
CA PRO A 42 -6.91 9.12 11.75
C PRO A 42 -6.15 7.88 12.24
N LYS A 43 -5.91 7.75 13.53
CA LYS A 43 -5.21 6.58 14.12
C LYS A 43 -5.96 5.27 13.89
N ALA A 44 -7.28 5.27 14.08
CA ALA A 44 -8.13 4.10 13.84
C ALA A 44 -8.17 3.74 12.36
N SER A 45 -8.24 4.74 11.47
CA SER A 45 -8.21 4.55 10.02
C SER A 45 -6.90 3.91 9.54
N VAL A 46 -5.76 4.39 10.04
CA VAL A 46 -4.44 3.80 9.69
C VAL A 46 -4.33 2.37 10.21
N LEU A 47 -4.75 2.12 11.44
CA LEU A 47 -4.74 0.78 12.02
C LEU A 47 -5.63 -0.18 11.21
N LEU A 48 -6.80 0.29 10.76
CA LEU A 48 -7.72 -0.48 9.91
C LEU A 48 -7.11 -0.77 8.52
N VAL A 49 -6.41 0.20 7.91
CA VAL A 49 -5.63 0.01 6.68
C VAL A 49 -4.64 -1.13 6.83
N VAL A 50 -3.83 -1.08 7.88
CA VAL A 50 -2.78 -2.06 8.10
C VAL A 50 -3.38 -3.44 8.35
N ALA A 51 -4.40 -3.54 9.23
CA ALA A 51 -5.10 -4.79 9.55
C ALA A 51 -5.71 -5.44 8.29
N LEU A 52 -6.45 -4.68 7.48
CA LEU A 52 -7.07 -5.21 6.27
C LEU A 52 -6.09 -5.45 5.12
N SER A 53 -4.97 -4.73 5.09
CA SER A 53 -3.85 -5.06 4.20
C SER A 53 -3.29 -6.45 4.50
N LEU A 54 -3.25 -6.86 5.77
CA LEU A 54 -2.85 -8.22 6.17
C LEU A 54 -3.90 -9.25 5.75
N VAL A 55 -5.18 -8.99 6.00
CA VAL A 55 -6.29 -9.89 5.62
C VAL A 55 -6.28 -10.16 4.11
N SER A 56 -6.22 -9.10 3.29
CA SER A 56 -6.16 -9.22 1.83
C SER A 56 -4.82 -9.78 1.36
N GLY A 57 -3.73 -9.36 2.01
CA GLY A 57 -2.37 -9.73 1.69
C GLY A 57 -2.10 -11.21 1.86
N LEU A 58 -2.56 -11.82 2.94
CA LEU A 58 -2.41 -13.26 3.19
C LEU A 58 -3.07 -14.11 2.10
N GLN A 59 -4.28 -13.73 1.63
CA GLN A 59 -4.94 -14.39 0.51
C GLN A 59 -4.09 -14.31 -0.76
N GLY A 60 -3.48 -13.15 -1.02
CA GLY A 60 -2.60 -12.95 -2.16
C GLY A 60 -1.32 -13.75 -2.11
N VAL A 61 -0.68 -13.90 -0.93
CA VAL A 61 0.52 -14.73 -0.75
C VAL A 61 0.23 -16.19 -1.10
N VAL A 62 -0.90 -16.73 -0.65
CA VAL A 62 -1.32 -18.10 -0.99
C VAL A 62 -1.44 -18.30 -2.50
N ALA A 63 -1.95 -17.27 -3.22
CA ALA A 63 -2.14 -17.35 -4.67
C ALA A 63 -0.83 -17.35 -5.48
N ILE A 64 0.30 -16.93 -4.89
CA ILE A 64 1.58 -16.75 -5.60
C ILE A 64 2.75 -17.55 -5.01
N LYS A 65 2.49 -18.39 -4.00
CA LYS A 65 3.54 -19.12 -3.23
C LYS A 65 4.55 -19.87 -4.09
N GLN A 66 4.14 -20.35 -5.27
CA GLN A 66 5.00 -21.11 -6.19
C GLN A 66 6.04 -20.23 -6.91
N ASN A 67 5.84 -18.90 -6.95
CA ASN A 67 6.72 -17.95 -7.63
C ASN A 67 7.63 -17.19 -6.66
N LEU A 68 7.65 -17.57 -5.38
CA LEU A 68 8.45 -16.91 -4.36
C LEU A 68 9.94 -17.09 -4.62
N ASN A 69 10.66 -15.96 -4.67
CA ASN A 69 12.12 -15.94 -4.73
C ASN A 69 12.67 -15.35 -3.43
N TRP A 70 12.99 -16.24 -2.49
CA TRP A 70 13.46 -15.85 -1.16
C TRP A 70 14.71 -14.97 -1.17
N PRO A 71 15.78 -15.27 -1.95
CA PRO A 71 16.96 -14.42 -2.01
C PRO A 71 16.64 -13.00 -2.46
N ARG A 72 15.73 -12.84 -3.43
CA ARG A 72 15.27 -11.52 -3.88
C ARG A 72 14.45 -10.83 -2.81
N LEU A 73 13.50 -11.52 -2.21
CA LEU A 73 12.64 -10.97 -1.15
C LEU A 73 13.46 -10.48 0.05
N ILE A 74 14.46 -11.23 0.49
CA ILE A 74 15.34 -10.88 1.62
C ILE A 74 16.15 -9.60 1.31
N ARG A 75 16.60 -9.39 0.05
CA ARG A 75 17.30 -8.17 -0.35
C ARG A 75 16.47 -6.90 -0.14
N PHE A 76 15.14 -7.00 -0.25
CA PHE A 76 14.24 -5.89 0.05
C PHE A 76 13.88 -5.83 1.55
N LEU A 77 13.60 -6.98 2.16
CA LEU A 77 13.14 -7.04 3.55
C LEU A 77 14.20 -6.63 4.56
N ALA A 78 15.43 -7.11 4.42
CA ALA A 78 16.48 -6.84 5.38
C ALA A 78 16.73 -5.32 5.56
N PRO A 79 16.94 -4.52 4.48
CA PRO A 79 17.03 -3.08 4.63
C PRO A 79 15.72 -2.40 5.02
N ALA A 80 14.56 -2.97 4.67
CA ALA A 80 13.27 -2.43 5.09
C ALA A 80 13.09 -2.48 6.61
N PHE A 81 13.53 -3.55 7.28
CA PHE A 81 13.53 -3.62 8.74
C PHE A 81 14.42 -2.54 9.38
N ALA A 82 15.51 -2.15 8.75
CA ALA A 82 16.31 -1.00 9.20
C ALA A 82 15.60 0.34 8.94
N GLY A 83 14.76 0.42 7.91
CA GLY A 83 13.94 1.60 7.61
C GLY A 83 12.77 1.82 8.57
N LEU A 84 12.18 0.74 9.13
CA LEU A 84 11.02 0.84 10.03
C LEU A 84 11.25 1.76 11.24
N PRO A 85 12.33 1.61 12.04
CA PRO A 85 12.58 2.49 13.18
C PRO A 85 12.71 3.96 12.77
N LEU A 86 13.38 4.24 11.65
CA LEU A 86 13.52 5.61 11.14
C LEU A 86 12.15 6.20 10.75
N GLY A 87 11.28 5.42 10.12
CA GLY A 87 9.94 5.88 9.80
C GLY A 87 9.11 6.16 11.05
N PHE A 88 9.22 5.35 12.12
CA PHE A 88 8.58 5.65 13.40
C PHE A 88 9.14 6.91 14.06
N LEU A 89 10.47 7.14 14.02
CA LEU A 89 11.08 8.37 14.52
C LEU A 89 10.59 9.60 13.72
N PHE A 90 10.47 9.47 12.42
CA PHE A 90 9.90 10.53 11.59
C PHE A 90 8.42 10.81 11.90
N LEU A 91 7.64 9.77 12.18
CA LEU A 91 6.24 9.93 12.58
C LEU A 91 6.10 10.72 13.89
N GLU A 92 7.08 10.63 14.79
CA GLU A 92 7.10 11.34 16.08
C GLU A 92 7.74 12.75 15.98
N SER A 93 8.66 12.97 15.04
CA SER A 93 9.52 14.17 15.01
C SER A 93 9.25 15.12 13.84
N ILE A 94 8.79 14.64 12.70
CA ILE A 94 8.54 15.42 11.49
C ILE A 94 7.05 15.52 11.21
N ASN A 95 6.64 16.66 10.69
CA ASN A 95 5.28 16.85 10.21
C ASN A 95 4.94 15.74 9.18
N ALA A 96 4.10 14.79 9.61
CA ALA A 96 3.66 13.66 8.79
C ALA A 96 3.06 14.13 7.44
N GLN A 97 2.52 15.35 7.40
CA GLN A 97 1.97 15.99 6.21
C GLN A 97 3.06 16.28 5.16
N PHE A 98 4.20 16.85 5.58
CA PHE A 98 5.32 17.10 4.66
C PHE A 98 5.80 15.81 3.99
N LEU A 99 5.93 14.72 4.76
CA LEU A 99 6.36 13.44 4.22
C LEU A 99 5.33 12.85 3.24
N LYS A 100 4.04 12.98 3.53
CA LYS A 100 2.97 12.53 2.62
C LYS A 100 2.95 13.34 1.33
N VAL A 101 3.14 14.66 1.40
CA VAL A 101 3.26 15.54 0.23
C VAL A 101 4.47 15.14 -0.62
N LEU A 102 5.63 14.90 0.01
CA LEU A 102 6.83 14.44 -0.69
C LEU A 102 6.58 13.10 -1.40
N VAL A 103 5.98 12.13 -0.71
CA VAL A 103 5.63 10.83 -1.28
C VAL A 103 4.61 10.97 -2.40
N GLY A 104 3.54 11.75 -2.18
CA GLY A 104 2.53 12.02 -3.20
C GLY A 104 3.13 12.63 -4.47
N THR A 105 4.05 13.58 -4.31
CA THR A 105 4.78 14.22 -5.42
C THR A 105 5.64 13.21 -6.17
N LEU A 106 6.39 12.34 -5.46
CA LEU A 106 7.18 11.28 -6.08
C LEU A 106 6.30 10.28 -6.84
N LEU A 107 5.19 9.82 -6.23
CA LEU A 107 4.25 8.90 -6.87
C LEU A 107 3.63 9.54 -8.11
N LEU A 108 3.25 10.82 -8.04
CA LEU A 108 2.70 11.56 -9.17
C LEU A 108 3.73 11.70 -10.29
N PHE A 109 4.94 12.13 -9.97
CA PHE A 109 6.02 12.29 -10.95
C PHE A 109 6.32 10.97 -11.68
N PHE A 110 6.50 9.88 -10.93
CA PHE A 110 6.72 8.56 -11.53
C PHE A 110 5.49 8.08 -12.30
N GLY A 111 4.30 8.29 -11.77
CA GLY A 111 3.05 7.92 -12.43
C GLY A 111 2.89 8.62 -13.76
N VAL A 112 3.08 9.95 -13.83
CA VAL A 112 3.06 10.73 -15.07
C VAL A 112 4.12 10.22 -16.04
N PHE A 113 5.38 10.10 -15.58
CA PHE A 113 6.48 9.70 -16.43
C PHE A 113 6.26 8.34 -17.12
N PHE A 114 5.69 7.37 -16.39
CA PHE A 114 5.47 6.02 -16.92
C PHE A 114 4.09 5.81 -17.56
N ALA A 115 3.03 6.50 -17.11
CA ALA A 115 1.70 6.35 -17.67
C ALA A 115 1.63 6.75 -19.17
N PHE A 116 2.38 7.79 -19.53
CA PHE A 116 2.37 8.33 -20.90
C PHE A 116 3.48 7.75 -21.80
N ARG A 117 4.30 6.84 -21.29
CA ARG A 117 5.31 6.16 -22.14
C ARG A 117 4.75 4.87 -22.74
N PRO A 118 4.80 4.71 -24.08
CA PRO A 118 4.34 3.50 -24.77
C PRO A 118 5.21 2.28 -24.45
N ASN A 119 6.52 2.49 -24.27
CA ASN A 119 7.49 1.46 -23.96
C ASN A 119 8.14 1.72 -22.60
N PHE A 120 8.00 0.77 -21.67
CA PHE A 120 8.71 0.82 -20.40
C PHE A 120 10.19 0.55 -20.60
N PRO A 121 11.10 1.40 -20.09
CA PRO A 121 12.51 1.06 -20.04
C PRO A 121 12.66 -0.23 -19.23
N ARG A 122 13.36 -1.20 -19.80
CA ARG A 122 13.66 -2.46 -19.10
C ARG A 122 15.10 -2.39 -18.63
N MET A 123 15.30 -2.49 -17.33
CA MET A 123 16.64 -2.68 -16.78
C MET A 123 17.12 -4.07 -17.16
N ALA A 124 18.25 -4.14 -17.83
CA ALA A 124 18.81 -5.39 -18.35
C ALA A 124 19.51 -6.24 -17.26
N ARG A 125 19.81 -5.67 -16.10
CA ARG A 125 20.52 -6.34 -15.00
C ARG A 125 19.79 -6.15 -13.68
N ASP A 126 19.78 -7.20 -12.86
CA ASP A 126 19.42 -7.12 -11.44
C ASP A 126 20.39 -6.14 -10.76
N ASN A 127 19.83 -5.14 -10.07
CA ASN A 127 20.60 -4.16 -9.32
C ASN A 127 20.33 -4.34 -7.82
N ASN A 128 21.19 -5.09 -7.16
CA ASN A 128 21.04 -5.40 -5.75
C ASN A 128 21.02 -4.15 -4.87
N PHE A 129 21.78 -3.10 -5.21
CA PHE A 129 21.78 -1.85 -4.49
C PHE A 129 20.43 -1.11 -4.58
N GLY A 130 19.84 -1.08 -5.77
CA GLY A 130 18.50 -0.52 -5.98
C GLY A 130 17.41 -1.32 -5.23
N ASP A 131 17.52 -2.66 -5.18
CA ASP A 131 16.65 -3.53 -4.39
C ASP A 131 16.71 -3.14 -2.90
N MET A 132 17.93 -2.96 -2.37
CA MET A 132 18.16 -2.58 -0.97
C MET A 132 17.64 -1.18 -0.66
N LEU A 133 17.92 -0.21 -1.53
CA LEU A 133 17.49 1.18 -1.34
C LEU A 133 15.97 1.32 -1.35
N THR A 134 15.30 0.68 -2.32
CA THR A 134 13.85 0.70 -2.42
C THR A 134 13.17 -0.10 -1.31
N GLY A 135 13.80 -1.19 -0.87
CA GLY A 135 13.36 -1.93 0.32
C GLY A 135 13.41 -1.06 1.57
N PHE A 136 14.56 -0.41 1.84
CA PHE A 136 14.74 0.52 2.96
C PHE A 136 13.70 1.64 2.96
N ALA A 137 13.54 2.31 1.83
CA ALA A 137 12.54 3.37 1.66
C ALA A 137 11.10 2.84 1.83
N GLY A 138 10.83 1.62 1.37
CA GLY A 138 9.55 0.92 1.60
C GLY A 138 9.30 0.67 3.09
N GLY A 139 10.33 0.35 3.87
CA GLY A 139 10.23 0.23 5.33
C GLY A 139 9.88 1.56 6.00
N VAL A 140 10.59 2.64 5.65
CA VAL A 140 10.30 4.00 6.15
C VAL A 140 8.86 4.40 5.84
N LEU A 141 8.44 4.28 4.57
CA LEU A 141 7.07 4.65 4.14
C LEU A 141 6.00 3.74 4.73
N GLY A 142 6.32 2.47 4.96
CA GLY A 142 5.43 1.51 5.61
C GLY A 142 5.05 1.93 7.02
N SER A 143 6.03 2.37 7.83
CA SER A 143 5.79 2.82 9.21
C SER A 143 5.15 4.19 9.30
N VAL A 144 5.44 5.11 8.36
CA VAL A 144 4.87 6.47 8.40
C VAL A 144 3.43 6.51 7.89
N ALA A 145 3.11 5.80 6.81
CA ALA A 145 1.85 5.97 6.09
C ALA A 145 1.20 4.64 5.63
N GLY A 146 1.75 3.48 6.02
CA GLY A 146 1.26 2.19 5.51
C GLY A 146 1.56 1.96 4.02
N LEU A 147 2.50 2.70 3.43
CA LEU A 147 2.80 2.71 2.00
C LEU A 147 4.04 1.88 1.64
N SER A 148 4.26 0.76 2.31
CA SER A 148 5.47 -0.07 2.15
C SER A 148 5.71 -0.53 0.71
N GLY A 149 4.65 -0.83 -0.04
CA GLY A 149 4.73 -1.35 -1.40
C GLY A 149 4.95 -0.29 -2.49
N ALA A 150 4.84 1.00 -2.22
CA ALA A 150 4.83 2.04 -3.26
C ALA A 150 6.14 2.10 -4.06
N LEU A 151 7.29 2.30 -3.41
CA LEU A 151 8.59 2.37 -4.09
C LEU A 151 9.06 1.02 -4.63
N PRO A 152 8.94 -0.11 -3.91
CA PRO A 152 9.21 -1.43 -4.50
C PRO A 152 8.39 -1.72 -5.76
N THR A 153 7.14 -1.22 -5.85
CA THR A 153 6.30 -1.38 -7.05
C THR A 153 6.87 -0.61 -8.23
N ILE A 154 7.25 0.65 -8.03
CA ILE A 154 7.91 1.45 -9.08
C ILE A 154 9.15 0.73 -9.56
N TRP A 155 10.02 0.34 -8.64
CA TRP A 155 11.28 -0.33 -8.93
C TRP A 155 11.10 -1.65 -9.68
N SER A 156 10.20 -2.52 -9.20
CA SER A 156 9.91 -3.80 -9.86
C SER A 156 9.33 -3.63 -11.27
N SER A 157 8.61 -2.53 -11.52
CA SER A 157 8.04 -2.23 -12.84
C SER A 157 9.10 -1.87 -13.88
N LEU A 158 10.30 -1.44 -13.46
CA LEU A 158 11.44 -1.17 -14.34
C LEU A 158 12.17 -2.45 -14.80
N HIS A 159 11.93 -3.56 -14.12
CA HIS A 159 12.53 -4.85 -14.48
C HIS A 159 11.66 -5.61 -15.48
N GLY A 160 12.28 -6.49 -16.25
CA GLY A 160 11.58 -7.35 -17.22
C GLY A 160 10.79 -8.51 -16.60
N TRP A 161 10.49 -8.44 -15.30
CA TRP A 161 9.79 -9.51 -14.58
C TRP A 161 8.36 -9.68 -15.05
N ASN A 162 7.89 -10.91 -15.08
CA ASN A 162 6.49 -11.20 -15.34
C ASN A 162 5.59 -10.80 -14.15
N LYS A 163 4.29 -10.76 -14.34
CA LYS A 163 3.33 -10.32 -13.31
C LYS A 163 3.37 -11.17 -12.03
N TYR A 164 3.69 -12.47 -12.15
CA TYR A 164 3.78 -13.37 -11.00
C TYR A 164 5.05 -13.09 -10.17
N GLU A 165 6.18 -12.84 -10.83
CA GLU A 165 7.44 -12.48 -10.18
C GLU A 165 7.32 -11.13 -9.46
N GLN A 166 6.71 -10.12 -10.09
CA GLN A 166 6.49 -8.81 -9.47
C GLN A 166 5.61 -8.95 -8.23
N ARG A 167 4.50 -9.67 -8.36
CA ARG A 167 3.59 -9.87 -7.25
C ARG A 167 4.17 -10.75 -6.15
N ALA A 168 4.99 -11.76 -6.51
CA ALA A 168 5.69 -12.63 -5.56
C ALA A 168 6.73 -11.88 -4.71
N LEU A 169 7.19 -10.72 -5.17
CA LEU A 169 7.97 -9.78 -4.35
C LEU A 169 7.05 -8.88 -3.52
N LEU A 170 6.14 -8.14 -4.18
CA LEU A 170 5.37 -7.07 -3.56
C LEU A 170 4.43 -7.55 -2.45
N GLN A 171 3.75 -8.67 -2.68
CA GLN A 171 2.75 -9.19 -1.76
C GLN A 171 3.34 -9.61 -0.41
N PRO A 172 4.33 -10.53 -0.34
CA PRO A 172 4.93 -10.94 0.92
C PRO A 172 5.73 -9.81 1.58
N PHE A 173 6.41 -8.96 0.79
CA PHE A 173 7.07 -7.76 1.31
C PHE A 173 6.08 -6.89 2.08
N ASN A 174 4.94 -6.55 1.45
CA ASN A 174 3.91 -5.72 2.06
C ASN A 174 3.31 -6.38 3.32
N VAL A 175 3.01 -7.68 3.27
CA VAL A 175 2.46 -8.43 4.42
C VAL A 175 3.44 -8.43 5.60
N ILE A 176 4.71 -8.70 5.36
CA ILE A 176 5.72 -8.79 6.44
C ILE A 176 5.96 -7.40 7.05
N ILE A 177 6.16 -6.37 6.23
CA ILE A 177 6.43 -5.01 6.74
C ILE A 177 5.20 -4.45 7.45
N LEU A 178 4.02 -4.52 6.86
CA LEU A 178 2.80 -4.03 7.52
C LEU A 178 2.40 -4.90 8.73
N GLY A 179 2.71 -6.20 8.72
CA GLY A 179 2.55 -7.05 9.90
C GLY A 179 3.38 -6.57 11.07
N THR A 180 4.65 -6.22 10.82
CA THR A 180 5.52 -5.63 11.84
C THR A 180 5.00 -4.28 12.33
N VAL A 181 4.57 -3.41 11.40
CA VAL A 181 3.96 -2.11 11.75
C VAL A 181 2.70 -2.32 12.59
N PHE A 182 1.83 -3.27 12.23
CA PHE A 182 0.62 -3.60 12.98
C PHE A 182 0.92 -3.99 14.42
N MET A 183 1.88 -4.89 14.62
CA MET A 183 2.30 -5.31 15.97
C MET A 183 2.85 -4.14 16.78
N CYS A 184 3.66 -3.27 16.19
CA CYS A 184 4.17 -2.08 16.85
C CYS A 184 3.05 -1.08 17.23
N LEU A 185 2.07 -0.88 16.35
CA LEU A 185 0.94 0.00 16.59
C LEU A 185 0.04 -0.54 17.70
N LEU A 186 -0.22 -1.85 17.73
CA LEU A 186 -1.00 -2.50 18.78
C LEU A 186 -0.32 -2.37 20.16
N TYR A 187 1.00 -2.49 20.19
CA TYR A 187 1.75 -2.35 21.44
C TYR A 187 1.68 -0.92 22.01
N LYS A 188 1.70 0.10 21.14
CA LYS A 188 1.69 1.52 21.55
C LYS A 188 0.30 2.10 21.80
N ASN A 189 -0.76 1.51 21.26
CA ASN A 189 -2.11 2.09 21.31
C ASN A 189 -3.14 1.07 21.80
N PRO A 190 -4.00 1.43 22.75
CA PRO A 190 -5.12 0.58 23.13
C PRO A 190 -6.10 0.43 21.97
N ILE A 191 -6.68 -0.75 21.85
CA ILE A 191 -7.73 -1.03 20.87
C ILE A 191 -9.03 -0.44 21.36
N HIS A 192 -9.64 0.45 20.56
CA HIS A 192 -10.95 1.03 20.87
C HIS A 192 -12.08 0.22 20.21
N ASP A 193 -13.24 0.18 20.85
CA ASP A 193 -14.43 -0.55 20.36
C ASP A 193 -14.84 -0.13 18.95
N GLN A 194 -14.72 1.16 18.63
CA GLN A 194 -15.00 1.68 17.29
C GLN A 194 -14.12 1.05 16.21
N PHE A 195 -12.83 0.82 16.50
CA PHE A 195 -11.94 0.09 15.58
C PHE A 195 -12.39 -1.36 15.40
N LEU A 196 -12.71 -2.06 16.50
CA LEU A 196 -13.15 -3.46 16.42
C LEU A 196 -14.41 -3.60 15.59
N PHE A 197 -15.40 -2.73 15.81
CA PHE A 197 -16.63 -2.70 15.03
C PHE A 197 -16.36 -2.49 13.54
N ALA A 198 -15.56 -1.46 13.19
CA ALA A 198 -15.17 -1.19 11.81
C ALA A 198 -14.39 -2.37 11.19
N PHE A 199 -13.48 -2.98 11.95
CA PHE A 199 -12.67 -4.10 11.48
C PHE A 199 -13.53 -5.32 11.15
N PHE A 200 -14.42 -5.75 12.04
CA PHE A 200 -15.27 -6.91 11.79
C PHE A 200 -16.25 -6.70 10.65
N ILE A 201 -16.82 -5.49 10.49
CA ILE A 201 -17.64 -5.14 9.34
C ILE A 201 -16.81 -5.19 8.05
N SER A 202 -15.58 -4.71 8.08
CA SER A 202 -14.71 -4.61 6.89
C SER A 202 -14.23 -5.96 6.36
N ILE A 203 -14.07 -6.98 7.21
CA ILE A 203 -13.50 -8.28 6.82
C ILE A 203 -14.21 -8.89 5.60
N PRO A 204 -15.55 -9.11 5.61
CA PRO A 204 -16.22 -9.76 4.47
C PRO A 204 -16.05 -8.97 3.18
N PHE A 205 -16.14 -7.65 3.23
CA PHE A 205 -15.97 -6.78 2.06
C PHE A 205 -14.54 -6.78 1.53
N SER A 206 -13.56 -6.75 2.42
CA SER A 206 -12.14 -6.82 2.06
C SER A 206 -11.77 -8.18 1.47
N VAL A 207 -12.30 -9.26 2.04
CA VAL A 207 -12.08 -10.63 1.53
C VAL A 207 -12.68 -10.79 0.14
N LEU A 208 -13.94 -10.40 -0.06
CA LEU A 208 -14.60 -10.46 -1.37
C LEU A 208 -13.89 -9.57 -2.40
N GLY A 209 -13.56 -8.33 -2.01
CA GLY A 209 -12.78 -7.42 -2.86
C GLY A 209 -11.45 -8.05 -3.27
N SER A 210 -10.70 -8.60 -2.33
CA SER A 210 -9.41 -9.23 -2.59
C SER A 210 -9.54 -10.46 -3.51
N GLN A 211 -10.54 -11.30 -3.33
CA GLN A 211 -10.77 -12.45 -4.21
C GLN A 211 -11.09 -12.01 -5.64
N LEU A 212 -11.95 -11.00 -5.81
CA LEU A 212 -12.24 -10.39 -7.11
C LEU A 212 -10.97 -9.80 -7.73
N GLY A 213 -10.14 -9.14 -6.92
CA GLY A 213 -8.85 -8.61 -7.35
C GLY A 213 -7.89 -9.71 -7.81
N ILE A 214 -7.76 -10.81 -7.07
CA ILE A 214 -6.94 -11.97 -7.43
C ILE A 214 -7.46 -12.63 -8.72
N PHE A 215 -8.77 -12.75 -8.86
CA PHE A 215 -9.39 -13.28 -10.08
C PHE A 215 -9.07 -12.40 -11.30
N THR A 216 -9.20 -11.08 -11.15
CA THR A 216 -8.84 -10.11 -12.19
C THR A 216 -7.36 -10.20 -12.54
N PHE A 217 -6.47 -10.25 -11.54
CA PHE A 217 -5.03 -10.43 -11.74
C PHE A 217 -4.68 -11.63 -12.63
N LYS A 218 -5.33 -12.78 -12.39
CA LYS A 218 -5.10 -14.00 -13.19
C LYS A 218 -5.41 -13.81 -14.68
N LYS A 219 -6.41 -12.97 -15.01
CA LYS A 219 -6.84 -12.70 -16.39
C LYS A 219 -5.98 -11.66 -17.12
N LEU A 220 -5.24 -10.82 -16.39
CA LEU A 220 -4.39 -9.78 -17.00
C LEU A 220 -3.18 -10.40 -17.70
N THR A 221 -2.74 -9.79 -18.80
CA THR A 221 -1.41 -10.02 -19.37
C THR A 221 -0.34 -9.27 -18.56
N ASP A 222 0.95 -9.61 -18.73
CA ASP A 222 2.06 -8.92 -18.05
C ASP A 222 2.08 -7.41 -18.35
N ASN A 223 1.82 -7.04 -19.61
CA ASN A 223 1.76 -5.64 -20.01
C ASN A 223 0.56 -4.89 -19.40
N GLN A 224 -0.61 -5.52 -19.35
CA GLN A 224 -1.80 -4.95 -18.72
C GLN A 224 -1.58 -4.78 -17.21
N PHE A 225 -1.01 -5.80 -16.56
CA PHE A 225 -0.69 -5.72 -15.13
C PHE A 225 0.26 -4.57 -14.83
N ARG A 226 1.38 -4.45 -15.58
CA ARG A 226 2.35 -3.37 -15.43
C ARG A 226 1.73 -2.00 -15.64
N ARG A 227 0.93 -1.81 -16.69
CA ARG A 227 0.19 -0.56 -16.92
C ARG A 227 -0.76 -0.24 -15.77
N LEU A 228 -1.48 -1.23 -15.28
CA LEU A 228 -2.39 -1.07 -14.16
C LEU A 228 -1.65 -0.63 -12.90
N LEU A 229 -0.49 -1.24 -12.57
CA LEU A 229 0.33 -0.81 -11.43
C LEU A 229 0.74 0.68 -11.55
N VAL A 230 1.17 1.09 -12.75
CA VAL A 230 1.55 2.49 -13.00
C VAL A 230 0.36 3.43 -12.82
N TRP A 231 -0.80 3.08 -13.37
CA TRP A 231 -2.02 3.86 -13.18
C TRP A 231 -2.47 3.94 -11.72
N LEU A 232 -2.36 2.83 -10.98
CA LEU A 232 -2.63 2.82 -9.55
C LEU A 232 -1.70 3.78 -8.79
N ILE A 233 -0.40 3.76 -9.10
CA ILE A 233 0.59 4.68 -8.52
C ILE A 233 0.24 6.14 -8.87
N PHE A 234 -0.09 6.42 -10.13
CA PHE A 234 -0.45 7.75 -10.61
C PHE A 234 -1.68 8.31 -9.88
N VAL A 235 -2.78 7.53 -9.87
CA VAL A 235 -4.01 7.90 -9.17
C VAL A 235 -3.77 8.07 -7.67
N SER A 236 -2.95 7.20 -7.07
CA SER A 236 -2.57 7.30 -5.66
C SER A 236 -1.82 8.59 -5.35
N GLY A 237 -0.90 9.00 -6.22
CA GLY A 237 -0.18 10.27 -6.10
C GLY A 237 -1.13 11.48 -6.13
N ILE A 238 -2.08 11.49 -7.08
CA ILE A 238 -3.11 12.53 -7.17
C ILE A 238 -3.97 12.57 -5.90
N VAL A 239 -4.51 11.43 -5.48
CA VAL A 239 -5.40 11.35 -4.30
C VAL A 239 -4.67 11.81 -3.05
N LEU A 240 -3.40 11.39 -2.86
CA LEU A 240 -2.61 11.78 -1.71
C LEU A 240 -2.34 13.29 -1.69
N LEU A 241 -1.98 13.90 -2.83
CA LEU A 241 -1.71 15.34 -2.92
C LEU A 241 -2.98 16.17 -2.73
N ILE A 242 -4.09 15.83 -3.38
CA ILE A 242 -5.36 16.57 -3.22
C ILE A 242 -5.76 16.57 -1.74
N ARG A 243 -5.64 15.44 -1.07
CA ARG A 243 -6.01 15.32 0.33
C ARG A 243 -5.15 16.18 1.25
N GLU A 244 -3.82 16.09 1.11
CA GLU A 244 -2.91 16.84 1.98
C GLU A 244 -2.95 18.35 1.70
N THR A 245 -3.27 18.77 0.46
CA THR A 245 -3.47 20.18 0.13
C THR A 245 -4.83 20.72 0.61
N SER A 246 -5.90 19.91 0.58
CA SER A 246 -7.19 20.32 1.13
C SER A 246 -7.13 20.53 2.66
N ASP A 247 -6.40 19.67 3.38
CA ASP A 247 -6.19 19.82 4.81
C ASP A 247 -5.38 21.09 5.15
N LEU A 248 -4.42 21.50 4.29
CA LEU A 248 -3.68 22.76 4.41
C LEU A 248 -4.57 23.98 4.20
N ILE A 249 -5.47 23.95 3.23
CA ILE A 249 -6.39 25.06 2.93
C ILE A 249 -7.38 25.24 4.08
N ILE A 250 -7.90 24.15 4.65
CA ILE A 250 -8.82 24.21 5.81
C ILE A 250 -8.14 24.78 7.06
N LEU A 251 -6.83 24.57 7.22
CA LEU A 251 -6.05 25.12 8.34
C LEU A 251 -5.69 26.61 8.17
N LEU A 252 -5.80 27.15 6.94
CA LEU A 252 -5.48 28.54 6.61
C LEU A 252 -6.73 29.47 6.55
N ILE A 253 -7.93 28.89 6.62
CA ILE A 253 -9.23 29.57 6.69
C ILE A 253 -9.80 29.47 8.09
#